data_3511d554cddca4fa1ad2c6f722491c3e
#
_entry.id   3511d554cddca4fa1ad2c6f722491c3e
#
_cell.length_a   1.000
_cell.length_b   1.000
_cell.length_c   1.000
_cell.angle_alpha   90.00
_cell.angle_beta   90.00
_cell.angle_gamma   90.00
#
_symmetry.space_group_name_H-M   'P 1'
#
loop_
_entity.id
_entity.type
_entity.pdbx_description
1 polymer ?
#
loop_
_entity_poly.entity_id
_entity_poly.type
_entity_poly.pdbx_seq_one_letter_code
_entity_poly.pdbx_strand_id
1 'polypeptide(L)'
;MYQNMKDYNNAIPAYEKAISLDPNYAEAYSNLGLCYCQQAIEYGEKAVSDIDDPKYQEEQAKIKEFYEKAKPYYEKVRSLQPDKRELWLNGLYTIYYKLNMGEEFKEVEKLMNN
;
A
#
# COMPACT_ATOMS: atom_id res chain seq x y z
N MET A 1 1.75 -18.02 5.13
CA MET A 1 1.62 -16.78 4.34
C MET A 1 2.95 -16.10 4.27
N TYR A 2 3.39 -15.86 3.06
CA TYR A 2 4.71 -15.28 2.82
C TYR A 2 4.86 -13.89 3.42
N GLN A 3 3.80 -13.08 3.33
CA GLN A 3 3.88 -11.70 3.78
C GLN A 3 4.14 -11.60 5.29
N ASN A 4 3.63 -12.54 6.09
CA ASN A 4 3.84 -12.54 7.53
C ASN A 4 5.29 -12.78 7.92
N MET A 5 6.05 -13.32 7.00
CA MET A 5 7.46 -13.64 7.22
C MET A 5 8.38 -12.63 6.52
N LYS A 6 7.81 -11.53 6.06
CA LYS A 6 8.54 -10.49 5.32
C LYS A 6 9.19 -11.02 4.04
N ASP A 7 8.58 -12.06 3.47
CA ASP A 7 9.09 -12.70 2.26
C ASP A 7 8.39 -12.12 1.03
N TYR A 8 8.65 -10.85 0.77
CA TYR A 8 8.00 -10.14 -0.32
C TYR A 8 8.41 -10.66 -1.69
N ASN A 9 9.62 -11.20 -1.80
CA ASN A 9 10.12 -11.73 -3.07
C ASN A 9 9.30 -12.93 -3.56
N ASN A 10 8.73 -13.68 -2.64
CA ASN A 10 7.87 -14.81 -2.99
C ASN A 10 6.39 -14.44 -2.97
N ALA A 11 6.01 -13.55 -2.06
CA ALA A 11 4.60 -13.16 -1.92
C ALA A 11 4.08 -12.38 -3.12
N ILE A 12 4.85 -11.40 -3.58
CA ILE A 12 4.41 -10.53 -4.67
C ILE A 12 4.17 -11.31 -5.96
N PRO A 13 5.11 -12.14 -6.44
CA PRO A 13 4.83 -12.92 -7.66
C PRO A 13 3.66 -13.89 -7.51
N ALA A 14 3.47 -14.47 -6.32
CA ALA A 14 2.36 -15.38 -6.09
C ALA A 14 1.02 -14.67 -6.21
N TYR A 15 0.91 -13.46 -5.64
CA TYR A 15 -0.32 -12.69 -5.76
C TYR A 15 -0.54 -12.17 -7.18
N GLU A 16 0.53 -11.80 -7.87
CA GLU A 16 0.42 -11.37 -9.26
C GLU A 16 -0.08 -12.49 -10.15
N LYS A 17 0.39 -13.71 -9.90
CA LYS A 17 -0.10 -14.87 -10.63
C LYS A 17 -1.58 -15.13 -10.33
N ALA A 18 -1.98 -15.00 -9.07
CA ALA A 18 -3.38 -15.16 -8.69
C ALA A 18 -4.28 -14.17 -9.43
N ILE A 19 -3.83 -12.93 -9.56
CA ILE A 19 -4.57 -11.90 -10.29
C ILE A 19 -4.64 -12.22 -11.78
N SER A 20 -3.57 -12.75 -12.35
CA SER A 20 -3.56 -13.08 -13.78
C SER A 20 -4.54 -14.21 -14.09
N LEU A 21 -4.74 -15.12 -13.14
CA LEU A 21 -5.71 -16.21 -13.28
C LEU A 21 -7.13 -15.76 -12.98
N ASP A 22 -7.30 -14.81 -12.07
CA ASP A 22 -8.60 -14.27 -11.72
C ASP A 22 -8.49 -12.74 -11.52
N PRO A 23 -8.71 -11.96 -12.57
CA PRO A 23 -8.58 -10.50 -12.49
C PRO A 23 -9.51 -9.80 -11.51
N ASN A 24 -10.51 -10.51 -11.00
CA ASN A 24 -11.47 -9.96 -10.03
C ASN A 24 -11.21 -10.46 -8.60
N TYR A 25 -10.06 -11.05 -8.35
CA TYR A 25 -9.73 -11.59 -7.03
C TYR A 25 -9.28 -10.45 -6.10
N ALA A 26 -10.25 -9.84 -5.44
CA ALA A 26 -10.02 -8.65 -4.62
C ALA A 26 -9.00 -8.87 -3.50
N GLU A 27 -9.04 -10.02 -2.84
CA GLU A 27 -8.13 -10.30 -1.74
C GLU A 27 -6.66 -10.33 -2.19
N ALA A 28 -6.39 -10.82 -3.39
CA ALA A 28 -5.03 -10.82 -3.93
C ALA A 28 -4.53 -9.39 -4.17
N TYR A 29 -5.39 -8.52 -4.70
CA TYR A 29 -5.04 -7.10 -4.86
C TYR A 29 -4.77 -6.45 -3.51
N SER A 30 -5.61 -6.73 -2.51
CA SER A 30 -5.43 -6.20 -1.17
C SER A 30 -4.10 -6.64 -0.57
N ASN A 31 -3.76 -7.91 -0.72
CA ASN A 31 -2.50 -8.46 -0.22
C ASN A 31 -1.29 -7.87 -0.94
N LEU A 32 -1.39 -7.63 -2.25
CA LEU A 32 -0.33 -6.96 -2.98
C LEU A 32 -0.10 -5.55 -2.47
N GLY A 33 -1.19 -4.81 -2.27
CA GLY A 33 -1.10 -3.47 -1.72
C GLY A 33 -0.43 -3.49 -0.35
N LEU A 34 -0.82 -4.44 0.48
CA LEU A 34 -0.23 -4.58 1.81
C LEU A 34 1.27 -4.89 1.75
N CYS A 35 1.69 -5.75 0.82
CA CYS A 35 3.11 -6.06 0.66
C CYS A 35 3.92 -4.80 0.35
N TYR A 36 3.45 -3.98 -0.58
CA TYR A 36 4.15 -2.75 -0.92
C TYR A 36 4.15 -1.75 0.23
N CYS A 37 3.03 -1.64 0.96
CA CYS A 37 2.98 -0.77 2.15
C CYS A 37 3.96 -1.22 3.21
N GLN A 38 4.07 -2.52 3.44
CA GLN A 38 5.01 -3.04 4.42
C GLN A 38 6.46 -2.82 4.00
N GLN A 39 6.76 -2.94 2.71
CA GLN A 39 8.08 -2.60 2.21
C GLN A 39 8.40 -1.12 2.46
N ALA A 40 7.42 -0.25 2.27
CA ALA A 40 7.61 1.18 2.55
C ALA A 40 7.93 1.41 4.03
N ILE A 41 7.20 0.75 4.91
CA ILE A 41 7.40 0.88 6.35
C ILE A 41 8.78 0.38 6.76
N GLU A 42 9.17 -0.80 6.29
CA GLU A 42 10.49 -1.35 6.61
C GLU A 42 11.63 -0.49 6.08
N TYR A 43 11.48 0.00 4.86
CA TYR A 43 12.49 0.90 4.29
C TYR A 43 12.59 2.17 5.13
N GLY A 44 11.46 2.71 5.57
CA GLY A 44 11.43 3.90 6.41
C GLY A 44 12.11 3.72 7.76
N GLU A 45 12.00 2.51 8.34
CA GLU A 45 12.65 2.22 9.61
C GLU A 45 14.18 2.25 9.49
N LYS A 46 14.69 1.92 8.32
CA LYS A 46 16.14 1.89 8.06
C LYS A 46 16.67 3.17 7.44
N ALA A 47 15.78 4.05 7.02
CA ALA A 47 16.16 5.28 6.34
C ALA A 47 16.71 6.30 7.33
N VAL A 48 17.52 7.23 6.83
CA VAL A 48 18.04 8.32 7.67
C VAL A 48 16.91 9.23 8.10
N SER A 49 16.94 9.70 9.34
CA SER A 49 15.92 10.60 9.88
C SER A 49 16.36 12.06 9.85
N ASP A 50 17.62 12.33 9.56
CA ASP A 50 18.17 13.68 9.54
C ASP A 50 17.85 14.36 8.20
N ILE A 51 17.04 15.40 8.26
CA ILE A 51 16.62 16.16 7.08
C ILE A 51 17.81 16.72 6.32
N ASP A 52 18.90 17.03 7.03
CA ASP A 52 20.10 17.63 6.41
C ASP A 52 20.99 16.59 5.75
N ASP A 53 20.74 15.28 5.96
CA ASP A 53 21.52 14.24 5.32
C ASP A 53 21.21 14.21 3.81
N PRO A 54 22.25 14.18 2.95
CA PRO A 54 22.00 14.13 1.51
C PRO A 54 21.14 12.95 1.05
N LYS A 55 21.13 11.86 1.82
CA LYS A 55 20.33 10.68 1.49
C LYS A 55 18.87 10.83 1.86
N TYR A 56 18.53 11.81 2.68
CA TYR A 56 17.16 11.94 3.19
C TYR A 56 16.14 12.06 2.06
N GLN A 57 16.36 12.97 1.13
CA GLN A 57 15.41 13.18 0.03
C GLN A 57 15.28 11.95 -0.84
N GLU A 58 16.39 11.29 -1.13
CA GLU A 58 16.39 10.09 -1.95
C GLU A 58 15.63 8.96 -1.29
N GLU A 59 15.85 8.76 0.01
CA GLU A 59 15.18 7.69 0.74
C GLU A 59 13.69 7.98 0.92
N GLN A 60 13.32 9.23 1.15
CA GLN A 60 11.90 9.60 1.21
C GLN A 60 11.20 9.38 -0.12
N ALA A 61 11.89 9.64 -1.23
CA ALA A 61 11.34 9.38 -2.56
C ALA A 61 11.10 7.88 -2.78
N LYS A 62 11.99 7.04 -2.28
CA LYS A 62 11.83 5.59 -2.36
C LYS A 62 10.63 5.10 -1.57
N ILE A 63 10.47 5.62 -0.35
CA ILE A 63 9.32 5.26 0.49
C ILE A 63 8.02 5.64 -0.22
N LYS A 64 7.97 6.84 -0.76
CA LYS A 64 6.81 7.32 -1.49
C LYS A 64 6.51 6.44 -2.70
N GLU A 65 7.55 6.01 -3.40
CA GLU A 65 7.41 5.14 -4.57
C GLU A 65 6.71 3.83 -4.21
N PHE A 66 7.05 3.22 -3.07
CA PHE A 66 6.36 2.00 -2.62
C PHE A 66 4.88 2.26 -2.39
N TYR A 67 4.52 3.38 -1.75
CA TYR A 67 3.12 3.71 -1.55
C TYR A 67 2.39 3.98 -2.87
N GLU A 68 3.08 4.59 -3.83
CA GLU A 68 2.50 4.81 -5.15
C GLU A 68 2.24 3.50 -5.89
N LYS A 69 3.07 2.48 -5.67
CA LYS A 69 2.82 1.15 -6.22
C LYS A 69 1.64 0.45 -5.56
N ALA A 70 1.45 0.67 -4.26
CA ALA A 70 0.35 0.06 -3.53
C ALA A 70 -1.00 0.67 -3.89
N LYS A 71 -1.02 1.95 -4.22
CA LYS A 71 -2.26 2.69 -4.44
C LYS A 71 -3.21 2.06 -5.46
N PRO A 72 -2.76 1.73 -6.69
CA PRO A 72 -3.69 1.18 -7.68
C PRO A 72 -4.28 -0.17 -7.25
N TYR A 73 -3.55 -0.95 -6.48
CA TYR A 73 -4.07 -2.23 -6.01
C TYR A 73 -5.23 -2.04 -5.04
N TYR A 74 -5.09 -1.15 -4.07
CA TYR A 74 -6.17 -0.87 -3.14
C TYR A 74 -7.35 -0.17 -3.81
N GLU A 75 -7.09 0.70 -4.76
CA GLU A 75 -8.18 1.35 -5.52
C GLU A 75 -8.94 0.31 -6.34
N LYS A 76 -8.25 -0.69 -6.87
CA LYS A 76 -8.91 -1.79 -7.57
C LYS A 76 -9.79 -2.60 -6.61
N VAL A 77 -9.31 -2.85 -5.39
CA VAL A 77 -10.11 -3.55 -4.38
C VAL A 77 -11.40 -2.79 -4.08
N ARG A 78 -11.29 -1.48 -3.90
CA ARG A 78 -12.47 -0.65 -3.65
C ARG A 78 -13.47 -0.73 -4.80
N SER A 79 -12.95 -0.76 -6.02
CA SER A 79 -13.78 -0.89 -7.22
C SER A 79 -14.50 -2.23 -7.29
N LEU A 80 -13.82 -3.32 -6.90
CA LEU A 80 -14.37 -4.68 -6.96
C LEU A 80 -15.29 -5.00 -5.79
N GLN A 81 -14.94 -4.55 -4.59
CA GLN A 81 -15.64 -4.90 -3.35
C GLN A 81 -15.79 -3.67 -2.46
N PRO A 82 -16.56 -2.66 -2.89
CA PRO A 82 -16.68 -1.42 -2.11
C PRO A 82 -17.28 -1.63 -0.72
N ASP A 83 -18.10 -2.65 -0.54
CA ASP A 83 -18.74 -2.93 0.73
C ASP A 83 -17.82 -3.63 1.73
N LYS A 84 -16.72 -4.20 1.24
CA LYS A 84 -15.76 -4.86 2.11
C LYS A 84 -14.64 -3.91 2.48
N ARG A 85 -14.98 -2.91 3.30
CA ARG A 85 -14.06 -1.83 3.68
C ARG A 85 -12.78 -2.35 4.33
N GLU A 86 -12.87 -3.47 5.03
CA GLU A 86 -11.70 -4.05 5.69
C GLU A 86 -10.59 -4.43 4.72
N LEU A 87 -10.89 -4.59 3.44
CA LEU A 87 -9.90 -4.96 2.44
C LEU A 87 -9.15 -3.77 1.84
N TRP A 88 -9.71 -2.55 1.94
CA TRP A 88 -9.10 -1.41 1.25
C TRP A 88 -9.05 -0.12 2.06
N LEU A 89 -9.91 0.06 3.05
CA LEU A 89 -10.07 1.37 3.70
C LEU A 89 -8.81 1.80 4.45
N ASN A 90 -8.27 0.95 5.31
CA ASN A 90 -7.06 1.27 6.07
C ASN A 90 -5.86 1.48 5.16
N GLY A 91 -5.76 0.67 4.11
CA GLY A 91 -4.67 0.81 3.14
C GLY A 91 -4.71 2.14 2.42
N LEU A 92 -5.88 2.51 1.89
CA LEU A 92 -6.02 3.78 1.20
C LEU A 92 -5.85 4.97 2.15
N TYR A 93 -6.36 4.86 3.37
CA TYR A 93 -6.16 5.91 4.37
C TYR A 93 -4.66 6.21 4.55
N THR A 94 -3.88 5.16 4.76
CA THR A 94 -2.43 5.30 4.95
C THR A 94 -1.75 5.86 3.70
N ILE A 95 -2.10 5.32 2.53
CA ILE A 95 -1.48 5.71 1.26
C ILE A 95 -1.76 7.17 0.95
N TYR A 96 -3.02 7.59 1.05
CA TYR A 96 -3.38 8.98 0.76
C TYR A 96 -2.72 9.95 1.72
N TYR A 97 -2.59 9.55 3.00
CA TYR A 97 -1.89 10.37 3.97
C TYR A 97 -0.41 10.51 3.59
N LYS A 98 0.25 9.41 3.28
CA LYS A 98 1.68 9.42 2.97
C LYS A 98 2.00 10.12 1.65
N LEU A 99 1.07 10.09 0.70
CA LEU A 99 1.25 10.75 -0.59
C LEU A 99 0.72 12.19 -0.60
N ASN A 100 0.23 12.69 0.52
CA ASN A 100 -0.31 14.04 0.65
C ASN A 100 -1.49 14.30 -0.29
N MET A 101 -2.34 13.30 -0.49
CA MET A 101 -3.54 13.41 -1.32
C MET A 101 -4.71 13.85 -0.46
N GLY A 102 -4.76 15.14 -0.16
CA GLY A 102 -5.67 15.70 0.85
C GLY A 102 -7.15 15.46 0.61
N GLU A 103 -7.62 15.61 -0.63
CA GLU A 103 -9.04 15.41 -0.92
C GLU A 103 -9.44 13.95 -0.75
N GLU A 104 -8.64 13.03 -1.32
CA GLU A 104 -8.89 11.61 -1.21
C GLU A 104 -8.76 11.12 0.23
N PHE A 105 -7.79 11.70 0.97
CA PHE A 105 -7.62 11.38 2.37
C PHE A 105 -8.86 11.75 3.18
N LYS A 106 -9.41 12.94 2.96
CA LYS A 106 -10.61 13.39 3.66
C LYS A 106 -11.79 12.48 3.40
N GLU A 107 -11.91 12.00 2.15
CA GLU A 107 -13.00 11.10 1.78
C GLU A 107 -12.92 9.79 2.56
N VAL A 108 -11.75 9.16 2.60
CA VAL A 108 -11.62 7.90 3.34
C VAL A 108 -11.67 8.11 4.84
N GLU A 109 -11.20 9.24 5.33
CA GLU A 109 -11.30 9.58 6.75
C GLU A 109 -12.76 9.64 7.20
N LYS A 110 -13.64 10.23 6.39
CA LYS A 110 -15.06 10.25 6.67
C LYS A 110 -15.64 8.85 6.76
N LEU A 111 -15.20 7.96 5.89
CA LEU A 111 -15.68 6.58 5.90
C LEU A 111 -15.23 5.84 7.16
N MET A 112 -14.04 6.17 7.68
CA MET A 112 -13.54 5.55 8.90
C MET A 112 -14.30 6.01 10.14
N ASN A 113 -14.86 7.21 10.10
CA ASN A 113 -15.58 7.79 11.23
C ASN A 113 -17.08 7.48 11.22
N ASN A 114 -17.56 6.77 10.22
CA ASN A 114 -18.97 6.38 10.13
C ASN A 114 -19.21 5.02 10.73
#